data_b6892ccffb58b8354ae75afe433d5fec
#
_entry.id   b6892ccffb58b8354ae75afe433d5fec
#
_cell.length_a   1.000
_cell.length_b   1.000
_cell.length_c   1.000
_cell.angle_alpha   90.00
_cell.angle_beta   90.00
_cell.angle_gamma   90.00
#
_symmetry.space_group_name_H-M   'P 1'
#
loop_
_entity.id
_entity.type
_entity.pdbx_description
1 polymer ?
#
loop_
_entity_poly.entity_id
_entity_poly.type
_entity_poly.pdbx_seq_one_letter_code
_entity_poly.pdbx_strand_id
1 'polypeptide(L)'
;MPQQLCTRGRELFSRASQADDLFKVRLLEFFSRAKKDDKEVKQIEFLGDSHREADEAFHRHKRFCAVCAEAPVAVLRYAAAE
;
A
#
# COMPACT_ATOMS: atom_id res chain seq x y z
N MET A 1 -5.75 -18.46 17.76
CA MET A 1 -5.21 -18.23 16.44
C MET A 1 -5.23 -16.76 16.11
N PRO A 2 -4.13 -16.23 15.61
CA PRO A 2 -4.17 -14.86 15.16
C PRO A 2 -5.18 -14.72 14.02
N GLN A 3 -5.88 -13.63 14.03
CA GLN A 3 -6.85 -13.33 13.00
C GLN A 3 -6.11 -13.09 11.67
N GLN A 4 -6.51 -13.83 10.66
CA GLN A 4 -5.88 -13.77 9.36
C GLN A 4 -6.85 -13.18 8.35
N LEU A 5 -6.28 -12.53 7.36
CA LEU A 5 -7.05 -12.06 6.23
C LEU A 5 -7.50 -13.25 5.38
N CYS A 6 -8.63 -13.12 4.71
CA CYS A 6 -9.05 -14.11 3.73
C CYS A 6 -8.09 -14.05 2.52
N THR A 7 -8.19 -15.03 1.62
CA THR A 7 -7.30 -15.10 0.45
C THR A 7 -7.33 -13.80 -0.36
N ARG A 8 -8.52 -13.27 -0.63
CA ARG A 8 -8.65 -12.01 -1.36
C ARG A 8 -8.09 -10.84 -0.59
N GLY A 9 -8.30 -10.80 0.72
CA GLY A 9 -7.75 -9.75 1.58
C GLY A 9 -6.24 -9.76 1.60
N ARG A 10 -5.62 -10.95 1.60
CA ARG A 10 -4.16 -11.07 1.52
C ARG A 10 -3.61 -10.54 0.20
N GLU A 11 -4.29 -10.86 -0.91
CA GLU A 11 -3.89 -10.36 -2.22
C GLU A 11 -3.94 -8.84 -2.26
N LEU A 12 -5.03 -8.26 -1.78
CA LEU A 12 -5.22 -6.80 -1.77
C LEU A 12 -4.21 -6.12 -0.84
N PHE A 13 -3.96 -6.71 0.32
CA PHE A 13 -2.95 -6.20 1.25
C PHE A 13 -1.56 -6.24 0.64
N SER A 14 -1.21 -7.36 -0.02
CA SER A 14 0.08 -7.51 -0.69
C SER A 14 0.27 -6.47 -1.79
N ARG A 15 -0.75 -6.22 -2.58
CA ARG A 15 -0.72 -5.19 -3.64
C ARG A 15 -0.52 -3.81 -3.04
N ALA A 16 -1.23 -3.50 -1.96
CA ALA A 16 -1.11 -2.21 -1.29
C ALA A 16 0.29 -2.02 -0.71
N SER A 17 0.86 -3.06 -0.09
CA SER A 17 2.20 -3.03 0.45
C SER A 17 3.26 -2.84 -0.62
N GLN A 18 3.14 -3.55 -1.74
CA GLN A 18 4.07 -3.43 -2.86
C GLN A 18 4.00 -2.03 -3.48
N ALA A 19 2.80 -1.50 -3.65
CA ALA A 19 2.61 -0.16 -4.19
C ALA A 19 3.18 0.90 -3.25
N ASP A 20 3.01 0.71 -1.95
CA ASP A 20 3.56 1.61 -0.93
C ASP A 20 5.09 1.61 -0.97
N ASP A 21 5.70 0.42 -0.98
CA ASP A 21 7.15 0.28 -1.04
C ASP A 21 7.73 0.93 -2.29
N LEU A 22 7.12 0.67 -3.43
CA LEU A 22 7.57 1.23 -4.70
C LEU A 22 7.47 2.76 -4.70
N PHE A 23 6.37 3.28 -4.20
CA PHE A 23 6.16 4.71 -4.09
C PHE A 23 7.22 5.37 -3.19
N LYS A 24 7.48 4.77 -2.02
CA LYS A 24 8.48 5.27 -1.08
C LYS A 24 9.89 5.28 -1.66
N VAL A 25 10.27 4.19 -2.33
CA VAL A 25 11.59 4.10 -2.96
C VAL A 25 11.76 5.18 -4.02
N ARG A 26 10.78 5.35 -4.89
CA ARG A 26 10.85 6.37 -5.95
C ARG A 26 10.84 7.78 -5.38
N LEU A 27 10.09 8.01 -4.33
CA LEU A 27 10.04 9.30 -3.68
C LEU A 27 11.40 9.67 -3.06
N LEU A 28 12.05 8.71 -2.40
CA LEU A 28 13.38 8.92 -1.84
C LEU A 28 14.41 9.21 -2.92
N GLU A 29 14.38 8.46 -4.03
CA GLU A 29 15.26 8.71 -5.17
C GLU A 29 15.05 10.10 -5.74
N PHE A 30 13.79 10.53 -5.86
CA PHE A 30 13.45 11.84 -6.38
C PHE A 30 14.01 12.96 -5.50
N PHE A 31 13.86 12.84 -4.19
CA PHE A 31 14.35 13.86 -3.26
C PHE A 31 15.87 13.89 -3.14
N SER A 32 16.54 12.79 -3.44
CA SER A 32 18.01 12.73 -3.38
C SER A 32 18.69 13.35 -4.61
N ARG A 33 17.95 13.61 -5.68
CA ARG A 33 18.50 14.18 -6.90
C ARG A 33 18.54 15.71 -6.84
N ALA A 34 19.63 16.28 -7.34
CA ALA A 34 19.77 17.73 -7.42
C ALA A 34 18.88 18.32 -8.52
N LYS A 35 18.69 17.59 -9.62
CA LYS A 35 17.87 18.00 -10.75
C LYS A 35 16.61 17.17 -10.81
N LYS A 36 15.46 17.83 -10.91
CA LYS A 36 14.16 17.18 -10.94
C LYS A 36 13.51 17.34 -12.31
N ASP A 37 13.04 16.23 -12.86
CA ASP A 37 12.44 16.17 -14.19
C ASP A 37 10.91 16.06 -14.03
N ASP A 38 10.17 16.72 -14.93
CA ASP A 38 8.72 16.66 -14.96
C ASP A 38 8.19 15.23 -15.15
N LYS A 39 8.92 14.41 -15.90
CA LYS A 39 8.57 13.00 -16.09
C LYS A 39 8.64 12.23 -14.79
N GLU A 40 9.63 12.52 -13.95
CA GLU A 40 9.77 11.87 -12.65
C GLU A 40 8.64 12.29 -11.71
N VAL A 41 8.26 13.56 -11.73
CA VAL A 41 7.13 14.06 -10.94
C VAL A 41 5.86 13.31 -11.32
N LYS A 42 5.60 13.16 -12.64
CA LYS A 42 4.42 12.42 -13.12
C LYS A 42 4.44 10.95 -12.72
N GLN A 43 5.61 10.31 -12.74
CA GLN A 43 5.76 8.93 -12.29
C GLN A 43 5.44 8.79 -10.81
N ILE A 44 5.90 9.73 -9.99
CA ILE A 44 5.64 9.71 -8.56
C ILE A 44 4.16 9.93 -8.27
N GLU A 45 3.52 10.85 -8.98
CA GLU A 45 2.08 11.07 -8.88
C GLU A 45 1.30 9.81 -9.24
N PHE A 46 1.69 9.15 -10.33
CA PHE A 46 1.06 7.90 -10.75
C PHE A 46 1.22 6.80 -9.70
N LEU A 47 2.42 6.65 -9.13
CA LEU A 47 2.67 5.66 -8.09
C LEU A 47 1.89 5.98 -6.82
N GLY A 48 1.78 7.25 -6.47
CA GLY A 48 0.97 7.69 -5.34
C GLY A 48 -0.51 7.36 -5.52
N ASP A 49 -1.03 7.59 -6.73
CA ASP A 49 -2.42 7.25 -7.06
C ASP A 49 -2.64 5.75 -7.03
N SER A 50 -1.71 4.98 -7.59
CA SER A 50 -1.79 3.50 -7.57
C SER A 50 -1.77 2.97 -6.14
N HIS A 51 -0.94 3.54 -5.29
CA HIS A 51 -0.87 3.18 -3.87
C HIS A 51 -2.20 3.47 -3.18
N ARG A 52 -2.77 4.64 -3.43
CA ARG A 52 -4.06 5.03 -2.83
C ARG A 52 -5.18 4.11 -3.28
N GLU A 53 -5.25 3.79 -4.57
CA GLU A 53 -6.26 2.88 -5.10
C GLU A 53 -6.14 1.49 -4.49
N ALA A 54 -4.92 0.96 -4.39
CA ALA A 54 -4.69 -0.36 -3.79
C ALA A 54 -5.09 -0.37 -2.31
N ASP A 55 -4.74 0.69 -1.59
CA ASP A 55 -5.07 0.84 -0.18
C ASP A 55 -6.59 0.94 0.03
N GLU A 56 -7.26 1.75 -0.78
CA GLU A 56 -8.72 1.88 -0.74
C GLU A 56 -9.41 0.56 -1.04
N ALA A 57 -8.92 -0.18 -2.03
CA ALA A 57 -9.48 -1.49 -2.38
C ALA A 57 -9.36 -2.47 -1.22
N PHE A 58 -8.23 -2.48 -0.54
CA PHE A 58 -8.03 -3.32 0.64
C PHE A 58 -8.97 -2.92 1.77
N HIS A 59 -9.05 -1.64 2.10
CA HIS A 59 -9.92 -1.16 3.18
C HIS A 59 -11.40 -1.38 2.88
N ARG A 60 -11.80 -1.23 1.61
CA ARG A 60 -13.18 -1.50 1.19
C ARG A 60 -13.51 -2.98 1.40
N HIS A 61 -12.62 -3.87 0.95
CA HIS A 61 -12.79 -5.30 1.14
C HIS A 61 -12.89 -5.64 2.63
N LYS A 62 -12.02 -5.04 3.43
CA LYS A 62 -11.98 -5.27 4.88
C LYS A 62 -13.31 -4.92 5.55
N ARG A 63 -13.97 -3.87 5.09
CA ARG A 63 -15.27 -3.45 5.65
C ARG A 63 -16.39 -4.44 5.35
N PHE A 64 -16.34 -5.10 4.21
CA PHE A 64 -17.41 -5.99 3.75
C PHE A 64 -17.12 -7.48 3.95
N CYS A 65 -15.91 -7.83 4.30
CA CYS A 65 -15.54 -9.22 4.53
C CYS A 65 -15.49 -9.50 6.02
N ALA A 66 -16.33 -10.42 6.50
CA ALA A 66 -16.41 -10.74 7.93
C ALA A 66 -15.06 -11.22 8.49
N VAL A 67 -14.31 -11.98 7.71
CA VAL A 67 -13.00 -12.48 8.12
C VAL A 67 -12.00 -11.34 8.26
N CYS A 68 -11.90 -10.48 7.24
CA CYS A 68 -10.95 -9.38 7.22
C CYS A 68 -11.31 -8.28 8.21
N ALA A 69 -12.60 -8.08 8.48
CA ALA A 69 -13.06 -7.06 9.41
C ALA A 69 -12.56 -7.29 10.83
N GLU A 70 -12.31 -8.55 11.19
CA GLU A 70 -11.79 -8.92 12.51
C GLU A 70 -10.28 -8.78 12.62
N ALA A 71 -9.57 -8.67 11.52
CA ALA A 71 -8.11 -8.56 11.53
C ALA A 71 -7.68 -7.17 12.04
N PRO A 72 -6.75 -7.11 13.03
CA PRO A 72 -6.30 -5.82 13.56
C PRO A 72 -5.46 -5.05 12.56
N VAL A 73 -5.92 -3.87 12.17
CA VAL A 73 -5.21 -3.02 11.19
C VAL A 73 -3.84 -2.60 11.72
N ALA A 74 -3.74 -2.30 13.00
CA ALA A 74 -2.49 -1.88 13.62
C ALA A 74 -1.40 -2.95 13.49
N VAL A 75 -1.76 -4.22 13.66
CA VAL A 75 -0.84 -5.34 13.52
C VAL A 75 -0.40 -5.50 12.07
N LEU A 76 -1.32 -5.34 11.12
CA LEU A 76 -1.01 -5.42 9.70
C LEU A 76 -0.03 -4.32 9.26
N ARG A 77 -0.25 -3.10 9.74
CA ARG A 77 0.65 -1.98 9.46
C ARG A 77 2.03 -2.19 10.07
N TYR A 78 2.08 -2.75 11.26
CA TYR A 78 3.34 -3.05 11.92
C TYR A 78 4.14 -4.09 11.14
N ALA A 79 3.49 -5.14 10.69
CA ALA A 79 4.12 -6.17 9.87
C ALA A 79 4.63 -5.61 8.55
N ALA A 80 3.89 -4.69 7.93
CA ALA A 80 4.29 -4.06 6.67
C ALA A 80 5.44 -3.05 6.84
N ALA A 81 5.58 -2.45 8.03
CA ALA A 81 6.63 -1.48 8.30
C ALA A 81 8.00 -2.13 8.56
N GLU A 82 7.99 -3.38 8.95
CA GLU A 82 9.22 -4.13 9.20
C GLU A 82 9.76 -4.74 7.92
#